data_e2e7319ea6bce7238a1b968bce5039c8
#
_entry.id   e2e7319ea6bce7238a1b968bce5039c8
#
_cell.length_a   1.000
_cell.length_b   1.000
_cell.length_c   1.000
_cell.angle_alpha   90.00
_cell.angle_beta   90.00
_cell.angle_gamma   90.00
#
_symmetry.space_group_name_H-M   'P 1'
#
loop_
_entity.id
_entity.type
_entity.pdbx_description
1 polymer ?
#
loop_
_entity_poly.entity_id
_entity_poly.type
_entity_poly.pdbx_seq_one_letter_code
_entity_poly.pdbx_strand_id
1 'polypeptide(L)'
;MMEDVAVCWFRQDMRLSDNPALSAAAEHQYVLPVYILDTKNPGTFVPGAASQWWLYCSLHALNQSLGGKLSVYEGDPKQILADIVQRLPVTAVHWNRCYEPWSMERDTKIKTILLQMGIQVESHNGSLLWEPWDIKKADGTPYRVFTPFYRKGCLNAAAPRKPLGSPKEMSLLQDEDKMLSVDALDLKPKFNWDETLAPHWTIGEEGAHHRLEEFIHNGLAHYKEGRNLPAKPLYLVCRRIFVLGKSLQIRCGTLQRPREMAKTLIISAASSAGVNFPIVCCITIPIWPQLICKRSLTDFPGPMTWLL
;
A
#
# COMPACT_ATOMS: atom_id res chain seq x y z
N MET A 1 8.84 -20.51 -28.89
CA MET A 1 8.84 -19.06 -28.72
C MET A 1 9.01 -18.84 -27.23
N MET A 2 9.97 -18.01 -26.79
CA MET A 2 10.05 -17.65 -25.37
C MET A 2 8.79 -16.83 -25.06
N GLU A 3 8.01 -17.30 -24.11
CA GLU A 3 6.84 -16.56 -23.62
C GLU A 3 7.33 -15.36 -22.82
N ASP A 4 6.75 -14.18 -23.02
CA ASP A 4 7.09 -12.94 -22.32
C ASP A 4 6.18 -12.81 -21.11
N VAL A 5 6.64 -13.30 -19.96
CA VAL A 5 5.91 -13.30 -18.68
C VAL A 5 6.45 -12.24 -17.75
N ALA A 6 5.60 -11.32 -17.29
CA ALA A 6 5.93 -10.39 -16.22
C ALA A 6 5.28 -10.83 -14.89
N VAL A 7 6.07 -10.88 -13.84
CA VAL A 7 5.56 -11.02 -12.47
C VAL A 7 5.10 -9.67 -11.95
N CYS A 8 3.84 -9.56 -11.51
CA CYS A 8 3.36 -8.44 -10.71
C CYS A 8 3.31 -8.86 -9.24
N TRP A 9 4.29 -8.40 -8.44
CA TRP A 9 4.34 -8.74 -7.02
C TRP A 9 3.53 -7.75 -6.19
N PHE A 10 2.31 -8.16 -5.82
CA PHE A 10 1.43 -7.42 -4.92
C PHE A 10 1.92 -7.49 -3.48
N ARG A 11 1.77 -6.39 -2.74
CA ARG A 11 2.18 -6.29 -1.34
C ARG A 11 1.13 -5.58 -0.50
N GLN A 12 1.29 -4.26 -0.26
CA GLN A 12 0.31 -3.42 0.44
C GLN A 12 -0.70 -2.76 -0.53
N ASP A 13 -0.63 -3.04 -1.80
CA ASP A 13 -1.31 -2.40 -2.93
C ASP A 13 -2.34 -3.33 -3.60
N MET A 14 -3.17 -3.99 -2.79
CA MET A 14 -4.14 -5.02 -3.23
C MET A 14 -5.31 -4.42 -4.02
N ARG A 15 -5.02 -3.87 -5.19
CA ARG A 15 -5.98 -3.25 -6.09
C ARG A 15 -5.53 -3.37 -7.55
N LEU A 16 -6.50 -3.27 -8.47
CA LEU A 16 -6.23 -3.25 -9.91
C LEU A 16 -6.14 -1.83 -10.44
N SER A 17 -7.00 -0.91 -9.96
CA SER A 17 -6.97 0.48 -10.40
C SER A 17 -5.86 1.25 -9.72
N ASP A 18 -5.29 2.22 -10.44
CA ASP A 18 -4.19 3.06 -9.99
C ASP A 18 -3.00 2.25 -9.43
N ASN A 19 -2.67 1.15 -10.11
CA ASN A 19 -1.56 0.26 -9.77
C ASN A 19 -0.49 0.32 -10.87
N PRO A 20 0.55 1.17 -10.74
CA PRO A 20 1.57 1.32 -11.75
C PRO A 20 2.35 0.03 -12.04
N ALA A 21 2.60 -0.81 -11.02
CA ALA A 21 3.28 -2.08 -11.21
C ALA A 21 2.45 -3.04 -12.07
N LEU A 22 1.14 -3.12 -11.80
CA LEU A 22 0.24 -3.94 -12.61
C LEU A 22 0.09 -3.38 -14.02
N SER A 23 0.01 -2.05 -14.18
CA SER A 23 -0.07 -1.42 -15.49
C SER A 23 1.18 -1.71 -16.33
N ALA A 24 2.38 -1.65 -15.76
CA ALA A 24 3.61 -1.99 -16.44
C ALA A 24 3.69 -3.51 -16.76
N ALA A 25 3.31 -4.36 -15.82
CA ALA A 25 3.26 -5.81 -16.07
C ALA A 25 2.27 -6.18 -17.20
N ALA A 26 1.16 -5.44 -17.32
CA ALA A 26 0.16 -5.67 -18.36
C ALA A 26 0.62 -5.29 -19.78
N GLU A 27 1.79 -4.66 -19.95
CA GLU A 27 2.42 -4.40 -21.25
C GLU A 27 3.11 -5.65 -21.82
N HIS A 28 3.32 -6.68 -20.99
CA HIS A 28 3.88 -7.97 -21.39
C HIS A 28 2.79 -8.93 -21.90
N GLN A 29 3.19 -9.98 -22.59
CA GLN A 29 2.25 -10.95 -23.16
C GLN A 29 1.42 -11.65 -22.10
N TYR A 30 2.06 -12.00 -20.97
CA TYR A 30 1.41 -12.65 -19.84
C TYR A 30 1.78 -11.97 -18.52
N VAL A 31 0.83 -11.92 -17.58
CA VAL A 31 1.05 -11.42 -16.22
C VAL A 31 0.85 -12.55 -15.23
N LEU A 32 1.86 -12.77 -14.39
CA LEU A 32 1.75 -13.65 -13.22
C LEU A 32 1.54 -12.80 -11.96
N PRO A 33 0.30 -12.67 -11.45
CA PRO A 33 0.04 -11.95 -10.21
C PRO A 33 0.50 -12.79 -9.03
N VAL A 34 1.39 -12.24 -8.23
CA VAL A 34 2.03 -12.91 -7.10
C VAL A 34 1.79 -12.15 -5.81
N TYR A 35 1.42 -12.84 -4.74
CA TYR A 35 1.47 -12.36 -3.38
C TYR A 35 2.35 -13.28 -2.53
N ILE A 36 3.23 -12.71 -1.70
CA ILE A 36 4.10 -13.45 -0.80
C ILE A 36 3.89 -12.94 0.63
N LEU A 37 3.41 -13.81 1.52
CA LEU A 37 3.40 -13.55 2.95
C LEU A 37 4.82 -13.67 3.48
N ASP A 38 5.48 -12.54 3.68
CA ASP A 38 6.85 -12.49 4.19
C ASP A 38 6.88 -12.80 5.69
N THR A 39 7.33 -13.99 6.04
CA THR A 39 7.47 -14.45 7.43
C THR A 39 8.89 -14.34 7.96
N LYS A 40 9.85 -13.85 7.16
CA LYS A 40 11.29 -13.86 7.51
C LYS A 40 11.86 -12.46 7.78
N ASN A 41 11.42 -11.44 7.04
CA ASN A 41 12.06 -10.14 7.06
C ASN A 41 11.40 -9.11 7.99
N PRO A 42 10.09 -9.18 8.34
CA PRO A 42 9.43 -8.14 9.16
C PRO A 42 9.97 -8.02 10.59
N GLY A 43 10.60 -9.05 11.15
CA GLY A 43 11.08 -9.04 12.53
C GLY A 43 9.95 -8.73 13.52
N THR A 44 10.05 -7.58 14.22
CA THR A 44 9.03 -7.14 15.19
C THR A 44 7.80 -6.48 14.54
N PHE A 45 7.81 -6.28 13.21
CA PHE A 45 6.72 -5.63 12.47
C PHE A 45 5.70 -6.63 11.89
N VAL A 46 5.65 -7.83 12.43
CA VAL A 46 4.64 -8.85 12.03
C VAL A 46 3.24 -8.31 12.32
N PRO A 47 2.31 -8.39 11.36
CA PRO A 47 0.93 -7.94 11.55
C PRO A 47 0.23 -8.66 12.69
N GLY A 48 -0.47 -7.91 13.55
CA GLY A 48 -1.33 -8.49 14.58
C GLY A 48 -2.63 -9.07 14.00
N ALA A 49 -3.41 -9.79 14.82
CA ALA A 49 -4.59 -10.57 14.40
C ALA A 49 -5.61 -9.79 13.56
N ALA A 50 -5.94 -8.55 13.93
CA ALA A 50 -6.87 -7.73 13.15
C ALA A 50 -6.33 -7.35 11.76
N SER A 51 -5.02 -7.11 11.65
CA SER A 51 -4.36 -6.84 10.38
C SER A 51 -4.26 -8.10 9.52
N GLN A 52 -4.05 -9.26 10.13
CA GLN A 52 -4.02 -10.56 9.46
C GLN A 52 -5.40 -10.90 8.89
N TRP A 53 -6.47 -10.73 9.69
CA TRP A 53 -7.84 -10.91 9.21
C TRP A 53 -8.18 -9.96 8.04
N TRP A 54 -7.79 -8.69 8.14
CA TRP A 54 -8.01 -7.75 7.05
C TRP A 54 -7.25 -8.14 5.79
N LEU A 55 -6.01 -8.60 5.95
CA LEU A 55 -5.18 -9.12 4.87
C LEU A 55 -5.85 -10.33 4.20
N TYR A 56 -6.32 -11.28 4.99
CA TYR A 56 -7.07 -12.44 4.52
C TYR A 56 -8.24 -12.04 3.60
N CYS A 57 -9.13 -11.16 4.09
CA CYS A 57 -10.26 -10.68 3.31
C CYS A 57 -9.82 -9.89 2.05
N SER A 58 -8.73 -9.12 2.17
CA SER A 58 -8.19 -8.35 1.04
C SER A 58 -7.59 -9.23 -0.05
N LEU A 59 -6.94 -10.34 0.31
CA LEU A 59 -6.41 -11.32 -0.63
C LEU A 59 -7.52 -12.06 -1.36
N HIS A 60 -8.60 -12.44 -0.66
CA HIS A 60 -9.77 -13.03 -1.31
C HIS A 60 -10.42 -12.07 -2.31
N ALA A 61 -10.61 -10.79 -1.92
CA ALA A 61 -11.17 -9.79 -2.82
C ALA A 61 -10.27 -9.53 -4.05
N LEU A 62 -8.95 -9.46 -3.85
CA LEU A 62 -7.99 -9.32 -4.95
C LEU A 62 -8.01 -10.55 -5.87
N ASN A 63 -8.00 -11.75 -5.31
CA ASN A 63 -8.05 -12.99 -6.08
C ASN A 63 -9.33 -13.08 -6.92
N GLN A 64 -10.47 -12.69 -6.34
CA GLN A 64 -11.74 -12.61 -7.08
C GLN A 64 -11.65 -11.61 -8.24
N SER A 65 -11.07 -10.42 -8.00
CA SER A 65 -10.90 -9.39 -9.04
C SER A 65 -9.93 -9.82 -10.16
N LEU A 66 -9.00 -10.75 -9.86
CA LEU A 66 -8.08 -11.38 -10.81
C LEU A 66 -8.64 -12.68 -11.43
N GLY A 67 -9.95 -12.96 -11.29
CA GLY A 67 -10.57 -14.18 -11.83
C GLY A 67 -10.02 -15.47 -11.24
N GLY A 68 -9.54 -15.45 -9.99
CA GLY A 68 -8.98 -16.62 -9.31
C GLY A 68 -7.51 -16.90 -9.63
N LYS A 69 -6.81 -16.00 -10.33
CA LYS A 69 -5.45 -16.24 -10.86
C LYS A 69 -4.30 -15.69 -9.97
N LEU A 70 -4.59 -15.30 -8.72
CA LEU A 70 -3.55 -14.86 -7.79
C LEU A 70 -2.73 -16.06 -7.30
N SER A 71 -1.43 -16.06 -7.57
CA SER A 71 -0.48 -17.05 -7.03
C SER A 71 0.03 -16.59 -5.67
N VAL A 72 -0.27 -17.35 -4.63
CA VAL A 72 0.03 -17.00 -3.24
C VAL A 72 1.14 -17.89 -2.68
N TYR A 73 2.07 -17.28 -1.92
CA TYR A 73 3.19 -17.98 -1.29
C TYR A 73 3.40 -17.49 0.14
N GLU A 74 4.13 -18.29 0.93
CA GLU A 74 4.59 -17.93 2.27
C GLU A 74 6.09 -18.22 2.42
N GLY A 75 6.85 -17.28 2.98
CA GLY A 75 8.27 -17.46 3.26
C GLY A 75 9.14 -16.25 2.96
N ASP A 76 10.38 -16.49 2.51
CA ASP A 76 11.32 -15.44 2.11
C ASP A 76 11.07 -15.02 0.66
N PRO A 77 10.63 -13.77 0.41
CA PRO A 77 10.37 -13.28 -0.95
C PRO A 77 11.57 -13.38 -1.89
N LYS A 78 12.79 -13.27 -1.35
CA LYS A 78 14.01 -13.41 -2.12
C LYS A 78 14.15 -14.81 -2.74
N GLN A 79 13.90 -15.85 -1.94
CA GLN A 79 14.00 -17.24 -2.38
C GLN A 79 12.84 -17.58 -3.34
N ILE A 80 11.63 -17.16 -2.99
CA ILE A 80 10.42 -17.44 -3.77
C ILE A 80 10.49 -16.81 -5.15
N LEU A 81 10.85 -15.51 -5.26
CA LEU A 81 10.98 -14.85 -6.56
C LEU A 81 12.11 -15.45 -7.40
N ALA A 82 13.23 -15.81 -6.78
CA ALA A 82 14.32 -16.50 -7.48
C ALA A 82 13.89 -17.87 -8.02
N ASP A 83 13.12 -18.64 -7.26
CA ASP A 83 12.57 -19.93 -7.70
C ASP A 83 11.55 -19.74 -8.86
N ILE A 84 10.66 -18.77 -8.77
CA ILE A 84 9.68 -18.46 -9.82
C ILE A 84 10.39 -18.16 -11.16
N VAL A 85 11.38 -17.28 -11.15
CA VAL A 85 12.09 -16.88 -12.38
C VAL A 85 13.00 -17.98 -12.94
N GLN A 86 13.37 -18.98 -12.14
CA GLN A 86 14.11 -20.17 -12.64
C GLN A 86 13.19 -21.21 -13.28
N ARG A 87 11.95 -21.32 -12.83
CA ARG A 87 10.99 -22.34 -13.29
C ARG A 87 10.14 -21.88 -14.45
N LEU A 88 9.79 -20.60 -14.46
CA LEU A 88 8.87 -20.01 -15.44
C LEU A 88 9.63 -19.06 -16.38
N PRO A 89 9.14 -18.86 -17.62
CA PRO A 89 9.79 -17.99 -18.60
C PRO A 89 9.59 -16.50 -18.28
N VAL A 90 9.93 -16.10 -17.05
CA VAL A 90 9.77 -14.72 -16.56
C VAL A 90 10.86 -13.85 -17.17
N THR A 91 10.46 -12.73 -17.77
CA THR A 91 11.35 -11.72 -18.37
C THR A 91 11.45 -10.47 -17.50
N ALA A 92 10.38 -10.15 -16.74
CA ALA A 92 10.32 -8.96 -15.90
C ALA A 92 9.62 -9.19 -14.57
N VAL A 93 10.00 -8.41 -13.54
CA VAL A 93 9.35 -8.37 -12.23
C VAL A 93 9.04 -6.94 -11.85
N HIS A 94 7.77 -6.65 -11.59
CA HIS A 94 7.26 -5.33 -11.24
C HIS A 94 6.66 -5.32 -9.85
N TRP A 95 6.91 -4.24 -9.08
CA TRP A 95 6.22 -4.00 -7.80
C TRP A 95 6.08 -2.52 -7.49
N ASN A 96 5.13 -2.17 -6.61
CA ASN A 96 5.03 -0.83 -6.05
C ASN A 96 5.88 -0.72 -4.78
N ARG A 97 6.67 0.35 -4.63
CA ARG A 97 7.59 0.54 -3.51
C ARG A 97 6.88 0.55 -2.16
N CYS A 98 7.45 -0.16 -1.19
CA CYS A 98 7.21 0.02 0.23
C CYS A 98 8.34 0.85 0.82
N TYR A 99 8.03 1.71 1.80
CA TYR A 99 8.96 2.74 2.28
C TYR A 99 9.44 2.49 3.72
N GLU A 100 9.05 1.39 4.34
CA GLU A 100 9.59 0.94 5.60
C GLU A 100 11.07 0.54 5.43
N PRO A 101 11.98 0.92 6.35
CA PRO A 101 13.42 0.66 6.20
C PRO A 101 13.75 -0.81 5.92
N TRP A 102 13.11 -1.73 6.64
CA TRP A 102 13.31 -3.16 6.44
C TRP A 102 12.82 -3.66 5.06
N SER A 103 11.70 -3.10 4.56
CA SER A 103 11.17 -3.42 3.22
C SER A 103 12.11 -2.92 2.14
N MET A 104 12.64 -1.69 2.29
CA MET A 104 13.58 -1.11 1.33
C MET A 104 14.88 -1.92 1.26
N GLU A 105 15.41 -2.35 2.40
CA GLU A 105 16.61 -3.21 2.47
C GLU A 105 16.38 -4.54 1.79
N ARG A 106 15.26 -5.21 2.09
CA ARG A 106 14.84 -6.46 1.45
C ARG A 106 14.71 -6.29 -0.06
N ASP A 107 13.97 -5.28 -0.50
CA ASP A 107 13.67 -5.03 -1.92
C ASP A 107 14.95 -4.71 -2.71
N THR A 108 15.91 -4.01 -2.10
CA THR A 108 17.23 -3.75 -2.71
C THR A 108 17.99 -5.06 -2.95
N LYS A 109 18.01 -5.97 -1.98
CA LYS A 109 18.65 -7.29 -2.11
C LYS A 109 17.98 -8.14 -3.21
N ILE A 110 16.63 -8.16 -3.23
CA ILE A 110 15.86 -8.88 -4.25
C ILE A 110 16.19 -8.33 -5.64
N LYS A 111 16.12 -7.01 -5.81
CA LYS A 111 16.41 -6.36 -7.10
C LYS A 111 17.80 -6.72 -7.62
N THR A 112 18.81 -6.69 -6.74
CA THR A 112 20.19 -7.03 -7.11
C THR A 112 20.30 -8.47 -7.63
N ILE A 113 19.68 -9.42 -6.95
CA ILE A 113 19.73 -10.84 -7.33
C ILE A 113 19.01 -11.08 -8.66
N LEU A 114 17.80 -10.56 -8.83
CA LEU A 114 17.02 -10.75 -10.04
C LEU A 114 17.73 -10.13 -11.26
N LEU A 115 18.36 -8.95 -11.12
CA LEU A 115 19.16 -8.34 -12.17
C LEU A 115 20.38 -9.22 -12.53
N GLN A 116 21.05 -9.85 -11.55
CA GLN A 116 22.16 -10.80 -11.81
C GLN A 116 21.69 -12.06 -12.56
N MET A 117 20.41 -12.44 -12.41
CA MET A 117 19.77 -13.54 -13.14
C MET A 117 19.31 -13.13 -14.55
N GLY A 118 19.54 -11.88 -14.96
CA GLY A 118 19.13 -11.37 -16.27
C GLY A 118 17.68 -10.93 -16.38
N ILE A 119 16.95 -10.82 -15.24
CA ILE A 119 15.55 -10.41 -15.20
C ILE A 119 15.45 -8.88 -15.14
N GLN A 120 14.58 -8.29 -15.95
CA GLN A 120 14.24 -6.87 -15.82
C GLN A 120 13.49 -6.62 -14.52
N VAL A 121 13.89 -5.61 -13.75
CA VAL A 121 13.26 -5.33 -12.45
C VAL A 121 12.92 -3.86 -12.34
N GLU A 122 11.61 -3.58 -12.17
CA GLU A 122 11.12 -2.23 -12.02
C GLU A 122 10.29 -2.06 -10.74
N SER A 123 10.54 -0.96 -10.06
CA SER A 123 9.75 -0.56 -8.89
C SER A 123 9.07 0.78 -9.13
N HIS A 124 7.80 0.88 -8.78
CA HIS A 124 6.95 2.00 -9.12
C HIS A 124 6.46 2.75 -7.87
N ASN A 125 6.07 4.02 -8.04
CA ASN A 125 5.37 4.76 -6.99
C ASN A 125 3.86 4.46 -7.08
N GLY A 126 3.40 3.51 -6.29
CA GLY A 126 1.98 3.17 -6.17
C GLY A 126 1.30 3.75 -4.94
N SER A 127 2.04 4.40 -4.02
CA SER A 127 1.53 4.73 -2.68
C SER A 127 1.64 6.21 -2.29
N LEU A 128 2.53 6.98 -2.92
CA LEU A 128 2.80 8.36 -2.53
C LEU A 128 2.41 9.34 -3.63
N LEU A 129 1.94 10.53 -3.22
CA LEU A 129 1.70 11.65 -4.15
C LEU A 129 3.01 12.14 -4.75
N TRP A 130 4.06 12.23 -3.94
CA TRP A 130 5.42 12.57 -4.32
C TRP A 130 6.39 11.64 -3.63
N GLU A 131 7.47 11.29 -4.30
CA GLU A 131 8.54 10.53 -3.68
C GLU A 131 9.28 11.35 -2.61
N PRO A 132 9.84 10.71 -1.55
CA PRO A 132 10.54 11.43 -0.49
C PRO A 132 11.74 12.26 -0.97
N TRP A 133 12.34 11.86 -2.09
CA TRP A 133 13.47 12.55 -2.70
C TRP A 133 13.07 13.70 -3.63
N ASP A 134 11.80 13.82 -4.00
CA ASP A 134 11.30 14.91 -4.85
C ASP A 134 11.00 16.17 -4.03
N ILE A 135 10.63 16.02 -2.75
CA ILE A 135 10.25 17.12 -1.87
C ILE A 135 11.37 17.47 -0.91
N LYS A 136 12.23 18.39 -1.35
CA LYS A 136 13.37 18.88 -0.58
C LYS A 136 13.32 20.39 -0.41
N LYS A 137 14.09 20.92 0.55
CA LYS A 137 14.37 22.35 0.68
C LYS A 137 15.30 22.81 -0.44
N ALA A 138 15.46 24.13 -0.58
CA ALA A 138 16.39 24.73 -1.53
C ALA A 138 17.85 24.29 -1.34
N ASP A 139 18.23 23.95 -0.11
CA ASP A 139 19.56 23.44 0.24
C ASP A 139 19.74 21.92 -0.01
N GLY A 140 18.72 21.27 -0.61
CA GLY A 140 18.73 19.83 -0.90
C GLY A 140 18.42 18.95 0.32
N THR A 141 18.25 19.52 1.53
CA THR A 141 17.95 18.76 2.74
C THR A 141 16.45 18.47 2.89
N PRO A 142 16.06 17.39 3.57
CA PRO A 142 14.66 17.07 3.79
C PRO A 142 14.02 18.04 4.80
N TYR A 143 12.71 18.22 4.67
CA TYR A 143 11.92 18.93 5.66
C TYR A 143 11.76 18.09 6.94
N ARG A 144 11.92 18.73 8.12
CA ARG A 144 11.77 18.08 9.44
C ARG A 144 10.41 18.34 10.10
N VAL A 145 9.63 19.30 9.58
CA VAL A 145 8.36 19.76 10.16
C VAL A 145 7.30 19.74 9.07
N PHE A 146 6.09 19.25 9.41
CA PHE A 146 4.99 19.06 8.47
C PHE A 146 4.56 20.36 7.77
N THR A 147 4.35 21.45 8.49
CA THR A 147 3.82 22.69 7.90
C THR A 147 4.72 23.26 6.80
N PRO A 148 6.05 23.40 6.99
CA PRO A 148 6.94 23.80 5.90
C PRO A 148 7.00 22.74 4.77
N PHE A 149 7.03 21.46 5.10
CA PHE A 149 6.98 20.36 4.11
C PHE A 149 5.78 20.53 3.19
N TYR A 150 4.60 20.68 3.77
CA TYR A 150 3.37 20.82 3.00
C TYR A 150 3.31 22.14 2.23
N ARG A 151 3.48 23.29 2.92
CA ARG A 151 3.29 24.63 2.33
C ARG A 151 4.37 25.04 1.34
N LYS A 152 5.64 24.73 1.64
CA LYS A 152 6.78 25.14 0.81
C LYS A 152 7.27 24.03 -0.10
N GLY A 153 7.10 22.77 0.30
CA GLY A 153 7.45 21.62 -0.50
C GLY A 153 6.29 21.19 -1.40
N CYS A 154 5.30 20.50 -0.86
CA CYS A 154 4.24 19.85 -1.65
C CYS A 154 3.42 20.80 -2.52
N LEU A 155 3.00 21.98 -1.99
CA LEU A 155 2.18 22.92 -2.75
C LEU A 155 2.94 23.62 -3.89
N ASN A 156 4.27 23.63 -3.86
CA ASN A 156 5.12 24.20 -4.90
C ASN A 156 5.75 23.14 -5.81
N ALA A 157 5.54 21.86 -5.51
CA ALA A 157 6.01 20.77 -6.36
C ALA A 157 5.16 20.60 -7.61
N ALA A 158 5.67 19.90 -8.61
CA ALA A 158 4.89 19.46 -9.75
C ALA A 158 3.63 18.70 -9.29
N ALA A 159 2.55 18.81 -10.05
CA ALA A 159 1.33 18.08 -9.74
C ALA A 159 1.61 16.57 -9.68
N PRO A 160 0.98 15.83 -8.76
CA PRO A 160 1.09 14.37 -8.74
C PRO A 160 0.64 13.77 -10.08
N ARG A 161 1.15 12.58 -10.40
CA ARG A 161 0.68 11.84 -11.57
C ARG A 161 -0.85 11.65 -11.53
N LYS A 162 -1.48 11.55 -12.68
CA LYS A 162 -2.89 11.19 -12.76
C LYS A 162 -3.08 9.72 -12.36
N PRO A 163 -4.23 9.37 -11.73
CA PRO A 163 -4.58 7.99 -11.46
C PRO A 163 -4.66 7.18 -12.76
N LEU A 164 -4.19 5.94 -12.71
CA LEU A 164 -4.28 5.00 -13.81
C LEU A 164 -5.61 4.23 -13.72
N GLY A 165 -6.19 3.90 -14.88
CA GLY A 165 -7.30 2.93 -14.93
C GLY A 165 -6.78 1.52 -14.61
N SER A 166 -7.69 0.60 -14.28
CA SER A 166 -7.35 -0.83 -14.30
C SER A 166 -7.00 -1.25 -15.73
N PRO A 167 -5.94 -2.04 -15.94
CA PRO A 167 -5.68 -2.62 -17.25
C PRO A 167 -6.91 -3.41 -17.74
N LYS A 168 -7.33 -3.15 -18.97
CA LYS A 168 -8.57 -3.74 -19.51
C LYS A 168 -8.36 -5.17 -20.04
N GLU A 169 -7.19 -5.41 -20.58
CA GLU A 169 -6.81 -6.69 -21.19
C GLU A 169 -5.53 -7.18 -20.54
N MET A 170 -5.58 -8.32 -19.91
CA MET A 170 -4.44 -9.01 -19.31
C MET A 170 -4.61 -10.51 -19.49
N SER A 171 -3.60 -11.14 -20.05
CA SER A 171 -3.52 -12.60 -20.06
C SER A 171 -2.90 -13.08 -18.76
N LEU A 172 -3.73 -13.48 -17.79
CA LEU A 172 -3.26 -13.86 -16.45
C LEU A 172 -2.82 -15.31 -16.43
N LEU A 173 -1.61 -15.54 -15.95
CA LEU A 173 -1.08 -16.87 -15.60
C LEU A 173 -1.22 -17.13 -14.10
N GLN A 174 -1.09 -18.39 -13.73
CA GLN A 174 -1.06 -18.86 -12.34
C GLN A 174 0.01 -19.95 -12.21
N ASP A 175 0.79 -19.90 -11.13
CA ASP A 175 1.78 -20.95 -10.81
C ASP A 175 1.10 -22.08 -10.03
N GLU A 176 0.44 -22.99 -10.75
CA GLU A 176 -0.34 -24.08 -10.16
C GLU A 176 0.51 -25.12 -9.41
N ASP A 177 1.82 -25.18 -9.70
CA ASP A 177 2.70 -26.21 -9.15
C ASP A 177 3.09 -25.96 -7.68
N LYS A 178 3.31 -24.69 -7.28
CA LYS A 178 3.88 -24.34 -5.97
C LYS A 178 3.09 -23.32 -5.18
N MET A 179 2.04 -22.76 -5.74
CA MET A 179 1.23 -21.79 -5.00
C MET A 179 0.45 -22.42 -3.86
N LEU A 180 0.14 -21.61 -2.86
CA LEU A 180 -0.78 -21.92 -1.78
C LEU A 180 -2.16 -21.33 -2.08
N SER A 181 -3.20 -21.86 -1.43
CA SER A 181 -4.47 -21.16 -1.34
C SER A 181 -4.36 -20.01 -0.33
N VAL A 182 -5.23 -18.98 -0.46
CA VAL A 182 -5.28 -17.90 0.54
C VAL A 182 -5.61 -18.45 1.92
N ASP A 183 -6.46 -19.47 2.00
CA ASP A 183 -6.84 -20.12 3.25
C ASP A 183 -5.68 -20.87 3.93
N ALA A 184 -4.70 -21.35 3.17
CA ALA A 184 -3.53 -22.03 3.69
C ALA A 184 -2.54 -21.10 4.41
N LEU A 185 -2.67 -19.78 4.31
CA LEU A 185 -1.82 -18.80 5.00
C LEU A 185 -2.13 -18.66 6.51
N ASP A 186 -3.13 -19.37 7.03
CA ASP A 186 -3.55 -19.34 8.46
C ASP A 186 -3.74 -17.91 9.02
N LEU A 187 -4.28 -17.02 8.19
CA LEU A 187 -4.51 -15.61 8.55
C LEU A 187 -5.87 -15.37 9.24
N LYS A 188 -6.74 -16.38 9.24
CA LYS A 188 -8.02 -16.33 9.94
C LYS A 188 -7.84 -16.29 11.45
N PRO A 189 -8.71 -15.55 12.16
CA PRO A 189 -8.74 -15.61 13.63
C PRO A 189 -9.02 -17.04 14.13
N LYS A 190 -8.33 -17.42 15.20
CA LYS A 190 -8.62 -18.70 15.90
C LYS A 190 -9.91 -18.64 16.72
N PHE A 191 -10.40 -17.43 17.01
CA PHE A 191 -11.66 -17.16 17.74
C PHE A 191 -12.52 -16.27 16.87
N ASN A 192 -13.84 -16.44 16.91
CA ASN A 192 -14.83 -15.81 16.01
C ASN A 192 -15.09 -14.32 16.30
N TRP A 193 -14.10 -13.55 16.77
CA TRP A 193 -14.27 -12.10 16.97
C TRP A 193 -14.48 -11.32 15.67
N ASP A 194 -14.01 -11.85 14.55
CA ASP A 194 -14.17 -11.26 13.24
C ASP A 194 -15.63 -11.28 12.75
N GLU A 195 -16.44 -12.23 13.19
CA GLU A 195 -17.88 -12.29 12.87
C GLU A 195 -18.62 -11.04 13.34
N THR A 196 -18.18 -10.43 14.45
CA THR A 196 -18.74 -9.16 14.95
C THR A 196 -18.31 -7.96 14.12
N LEU A 197 -17.10 -7.99 13.54
CA LEU A 197 -16.56 -6.88 12.76
C LEU A 197 -16.94 -6.94 11.29
N ALA A 198 -17.01 -8.12 10.71
CA ALA A 198 -17.24 -8.34 9.28
C ALA A 198 -18.46 -7.60 8.71
N PRO A 199 -19.65 -7.56 9.39
CA PRO A 199 -20.83 -6.86 8.87
C PRO A 199 -20.65 -5.35 8.72
N HIS A 200 -19.68 -4.76 9.41
CA HIS A 200 -19.43 -3.31 9.40
C HIS A 200 -18.43 -2.88 8.32
N TRP A 201 -17.84 -3.83 7.57
CA TRP A 201 -16.77 -3.55 6.62
C TRP A 201 -16.99 -4.22 5.27
N THR A 202 -16.95 -3.44 4.22
CA THR A 202 -16.81 -3.95 2.84
C THR A 202 -15.33 -3.90 2.48
N ILE A 203 -14.64 -5.04 2.65
CA ILE A 203 -13.20 -5.14 2.41
C ILE A 203 -12.97 -5.42 0.92
N GLY A 204 -12.02 -4.72 0.31
CA GLY A 204 -11.75 -4.85 -1.10
C GLY A 204 -11.68 -3.49 -1.77
N GLU A 205 -11.25 -3.44 -3.02
CA GLU A 205 -11.12 -2.21 -3.80
C GLU A 205 -12.48 -1.53 -4.00
N GLU A 206 -13.53 -2.30 -4.26
CA GLU A 206 -14.90 -1.82 -4.43
C GLU A 206 -15.40 -1.11 -3.16
N GLY A 207 -15.23 -1.74 -1.98
CA GLY A 207 -15.57 -1.12 -0.71
C GLY A 207 -14.82 0.18 -0.45
N ALA A 208 -13.56 0.25 -0.89
CA ALA A 208 -12.76 1.48 -0.79
C ALA A 208 -13.30 2.60 -1.68
N HIS A 209 -13.71 2.28 -2.91
CA HIS A 209 -14.33 3.23 -3.83
C HIS A 209 -15.66 3.76 -3.29
N HIS A 210 -16.54 2.87 -2.85
CA HIS A 210 -17.83 3.25 -2.27
C HIS A 210 -17.66 4.19 -1.07
N ARG A 211 -16.74 3.90 -0.15
CA ARG A 211 -16.47 4.75 1.01
C ARG A 211 -15.86 6.10 0.64
N LEU A 212 -15.05 6.16 -0.42
CA LEU A 212 -14.53 7.42 -0.93
C LEU A 212 -15.66 8.28 -1.51
N GLU A 213 -16.55 7.70 -2.29
CA GLU A 213 -17.69 8.39 -2.88
C GLU A 213 -18.63 8.92 -1.80
N GLU A 214 -18.97 8.12 -0.80
CA GLU A 214 -19.71 8.56 0.39
C GLU A 214 -19.05 9.77 1.06
N PHE A 215 -17.72 9.68 1.27
CA PHE A 215 -16.98 10.78 1.89
C PHE A 215 -17.00 12.05 1.04
N ILE A 216 -16.82 11.94 -0.27
CA ILE A 216 -16.84 13.08 -1.20
C ILE A 216 -18.22 13.77 -1.18
N HIS A 217 -19.30 12.99 -1.21
CA HIS A 217 -20.65 13.54 -1.27
C HIS A 217 -21.12 14.11 0.07
N ASN A 218 -20.85 13.41 1.17
CA ASN A 218 -21.47 13.71 2.46
C ASN A 218 -20.49 14.24 3.51
N GLY A 219 -19.20 13.90 3.44
CA GLY A 219 -18.22 14.20 4.48
C GLY A 219 -17.28 15.35 4.20
N LEU A 220 -16.92 15.56 2.92
CA LEU A 220 -15.85 16.46 2.54
C LEU A 220 -16.16 17.94 2.92
N ALA A 221 -17.39 18.39 2.70
CA ALA A 221 -17.80 19.76 3.02
C ALA A 221 -17.69 20.08 4.53
N HIS A 222 -17.91 19.08 5.39
CA HIS A 222 -17.93 19.22 6.84
C HIS A 222 -16.70 18.61 7.53
N TYR A 223 -15.70 18.20 6.76
CA TYR A 223 -14.54 17.47 7.29
C TYR A 223 -13.78 18.23 8.37
N LYS A 224 -13.59 19.54 8.20
CA LYS A 224 -12.78 20.37 9.11
C LYS A 224 -13.33 20.37 10.54
N GLU A 225 -14.65 20.47 10.69
CA GLU A 225 -15.32 20.49 11.99
C GLU A 225 -15.65 19.07 12.47
N GLY A 226 -16.13 18.27 11.54
CA GLY A 226 -16.62 16.95 11.81
C GLY A 226 -15.56 15.92 12.17
N ARG A 227 -14.31 16.04 11.69
CA ARG A 227 -13.21 15.10 12.00
C ARG A 227 -12.92 14.93 13.50
N ASN A 228 -13.36 15.88 14.33
CA ASN A 228 -13.19 15.85 15.77
C ASN A 228 -14.41 15.23 16.51
N LEU A 229 -15.44 14.82 15.77
CA LEU A 229 -16.68 14.25 16.31
C LEU A 229 -16.75 12.75 16.00
N PRO A 230 -16.32 11.86 16.92
CA PRO A 230 -16.25 10.41 16.68
C PRO A 230 -17.62 9.77 16.35
N ALA A 231 -18.70 10.36 16.88
CA ALA A 231 -20.08 9.86 16.67
C ALA A 231 -20.59 10.06 15.22
N LYS A 232 -19.91 10.87 14.40
CA LYS A 232 -20.30 11.06 13.00
C LYS A 232 -19.59 10.03 12.11
N PRO A 233 -20.31 9.16 11.37
CA PRO A 233 -19.71 8.01 10.68
C PRO A 233 -18.79 8.36 9.51
N LEU A 234 -18.69 9.64 9.14
CA LEU A 234 -18.09 10.08 7.89
C LEU A 234 -16.55 10.23 7.88
N TYR A 235 -15.86 10.17 9.04
CA TYR A 235 -14.46 10.65 9.12
C TYR A 235 -13.39 9.58 9.30
N LEU A 236 -13.72 8.49 9.96
CA LEU A 236 -12.70 7.52 10.39
C LEU A 236 -12.50 6.37 9.42
N VAL A 237 -13.47 6.11 8.58
CA VAL A 237 -13.52 4.89 7.77
C VAL A 237 -12.49 4.90 6.65
N CYS A 238 -12.28 6.04 5.99
CA CYS A 238 -11.29 6.15 4.90
C CYS A 238 -9.86 5.84 5.38
N ARG A 239 -9.49 6.23 6.62
CA ARG A 239 -8.14 6.03 7.13
C ARG A 239 -7.71 4.57 7.18
N ARG A 240 -8.57 3.64 7.62
CA ARG A 240 -8.25 2.22 7.72
C ARG A 240 -8.11 1.55 6.34
N ILE A 241 -8.92 1.97 5.38
CA ILE A 241 -8.87 1.48 4.02
C ILE A 241 -7.57 1.92 3.33
N PHE A 242 -7.08 3.12 3.62
CA PHE A 242 -5.83 3.65 3.07
C PHE A 242 -4.57 3.00 3.65
N VAL A 243 -4.58 2.64 4.93
CA VAL A 243 -3.39 2.09 5.64
C VAL A 243 -3.03 0.68 5.18
N LEU A 244 -4.00 -0.12 4.77
CA LEU A 244 -3.79 -1.53 4.41
C LEU A 244 -3.79 -1.77 2.89
N GLY A 245 -3.17 -0.86 2.14
CA GLY A 245 -2.81 -1.12 0.76
C GLY A 245 -3.77 -0.66 -0.31
N LYS A 246 -4.72 0.21 0.04
CA LYS A 246 -5.68 0.71 -0.94
C LYS A 246 -5.51 2.21 -1.13
N SER A 247 -4.44 2.61 -1.80
CA SER A 247 -4.13 4.01 -1.98
C SER A 247 -5.03 4.66 -3.03
N LEU A 248 -6.17 5.12 -2.58
CA LEU A 248 -6.93 6.18 -3.21
C LEU A 248 -6.26 7.57 -3.04
N GLN A 249 -5.04 7.59 -2.48
CA GLN A 249 -4.33 8.83 -2.16
C GLN A 249 -4.12 9.70 -3.39
N ILE A 250 -3.75 9.11 -4.51
CA ILE A 250 -3.54 9.86 -5.76
C ILE A 250 -4.87 10.34 -6.31
N ARG A 251 -5.92 9.52 -6.29
CA ARG A 251 -7.27 9.95 -6.71
C ARG A 251 -7.80 11.11 -5.87
N CYS A 252 -7.63 11.06 -4.55
CA CYS A 252 -8.02 12.19 -3.69
C CYS A 252 -7.20 13.45 -3.95
N GLY A 253 -5.89 13.32 -4.22
CA GLY A 253 -5.00 14.44 -4.50
C GLY A 253 -5.21 15.08 -5.86
N THR A 254 -5.77 14.36 -6.84
CA THR A 254 -5.95 14.82 -8.23
C THR A 254 -7.38 15.26 -8.56
N LEU A 255 -8.34 15.13 -7.63
CA LEU A 255 -9.69 15.65 -7.82
C LEU A 255 -9.65 17.18 -8.04
N GLN A 256 -9.86 17.58 -9.29
CA GLN A 256 -9.95 18.99 -9.70
C GLN A 256 -11.26 19.61 -9.19
N ARG A 257 -11.25 20.14 -7.97
CA ARG A 257 -12.29 21.03 -7.45
C ARG A 257 -11.65 22.24 -6.75
N PRO A 258 -12.42 23.32 -6.48
CA PRO A 258 -11.86 24.63 -6.10
C PRO A 258 -10.76 24.56 -5.04
N ARG A 259 -9.80 25.45 -5.09
CA ARG A 259 -8.57 25.50 -4.27
C ARG A 259 -8.74 25.20 -2.78
N GLU A 260 -9.92 25.43 -2.20
CA GLU A 260 -10.21 25.14 -0.80
C GLU A 260 -10.53 23.65 -0.54
N MET A 261 -11.26 22.98 -1.43
CA MET A 261 -11.56 21.55 -1.34
C MET A 261 -10.29 20.72 -1.57
N ALA A 262 -9.43 21.13 -2.48
CA ALA A 262 -8.13 20.51 -2.67
C ALA A 262 -7.26 20.63 -1.40
N LYS A 263 -7.27 21.77 -0.71
CA LYS A 263 -6.59 21.94 0.59
C LYS A 263 -7.16 21.00 1.65
N THR A 264 -8.47 20.83 1.71
CA THR A 264 -9.13 19.95 2.68
C THR A 264 -8.86 18.49 2.38
N LEU A 265 -8.87 18.08 1.10
CA LEU A 265 -8.53 16.72 0.66
C LEU A 265 -7.06 16.38 0.89
N ILE A 266 -6.14 17.30 0.61
CA ILE A 266 -4.71 17.10 0.87
C ILE A 266 -4.44 17.11 2.40
N ILE A 267 -5.13 17.92 3.19
CA ILE A 267 -5.07 17.90 4.66
C ILE A 267 -5.69 16.59 5.19
N SER A 268 -6.78 16.10 4.59
CA SER A 268 -7.37 14.80 4.89
C SER A 268 -6.44 13.65 4.48
N ALA A 269 -5.88 13.68 3.29
CA ALA A 269 -4.85 12.76 2.86
C ALA A 269 -3.59 12.86 3.74
N ALA A 270 -3.16 14.05 4.12
CA ALA A 270 -2.02 14.25 5.01
C ALA A 270 -2.32 13.93 6.48
N SER A 271 -3.55 14.05 6.98
CA SER A 271 -3.94 13.60 8.32
C SER A 271 -4.36 12.13 8.36
N SER A 272 -4.84 11.55 7.27
CA SER A 272 -4.89 10.11 7.05
C SER A 272 -3.52 9.52 6.69
N ALA A 273 -2.64 10.29 6.09
CA ALA A 273 -1.20 10.09 5.96
C ALA A 273 -0.40 10.29 7.28
N GLY A 274 -1.07 10.23 8.42
CA GLY A 274 -0.38 9.98 9.70
C GLY A 274 0.50 8.73 9.65
N VAL A 275 0.32 7.88 8.64
CA VAL A 275 1.24 6.80 8.25
C VAL A 275 2.29 7.25 7.23
N ASN A 276 1.94 8.10 6.26
CA ASN A 276 2.90 8.53 5.24
C ASN A 276 3.83 9.66 5.71
N PHE A 277 3.34 10.56 6.56
CA PHE A 277 4.23 11.58 7.12
C PHE A 277 5.32 10.98 8.04
N PRO A 278 5.03 10.04 8.97
CA PRO A 278 6.07 9.27 9.65
C PRO A 278 6.95 8.45 8.70
N ILE A 279 6.40 7.81 7.66
CA ILE A 279 7.19 7.04 6.68
C ILE A 279 8.09 7.97 5.87
N VAL A 280 7.57 9.06 5.32
CA VAL A 280 8.38 10.07 4.62
C VAL A 280 9.42 10.67 5.58
N CYS A 281 9.04 10.98 6.83
CA CYS A 281 9.99 11.45 7.84
C CYS A 281 11.00 10.38 8.25
N CYS A 282 10.62 9.10 8.36
CA CYS A 282 11.57 8.01 8.67
C CYS A 282 12.59 7.80 7.56
N ILE A 283 12.21 7.99 6.29
CA ILE A 283 13.12 7.84 5.15
C ILE A 283 14.01 9.07 4.97
N THR A 284 13.46 10.26 5.18
CA THR A 284 14.19 11.53 4.99
C THR A 284 14.93 12.02 6.22
N ILE A 285 14.63 11.48 7.42
CA ILE A 285 15.27 11.82 8.70
C ILE A 285 15.80 10.53 9.32
N PRO A 286 17.09 10.21 9.14
CA PRO A 286 17.69 8.95 9.64
C PRO A 286 17.60 8.76 11.16
N ILE A 287 17.32 9.82 11.92
CA ILE A 287 17.28 9.83 13.39
C ILE A 287 15.91 9.38 13.96
N TRP A 288 14.82 9.46 13.17
CA TRP A 288 13.47 9.19 13.64
C TRP A 288 13.15 7.71 13.93
N PRO A 289 13.64 6.71 13.18
CA PRO A 289 13.46 5.31 13.54
C PRO A 289 13.95 4.99 14.96
N GLN A 290 15.03 5.65 15.39
CA GLN A 290 15.57 5.46 16.75
C GLN A 290 14.71 6.10 17.84
N LEU A 291 13.98 7.17 17.52
CA LEU A 291 13.09 7.86 18.47
C LEU A 291 11.74 7.14 18.62
N ILE A 292 11.19 6.58 17.54
CA ILE A 292 9.93 5.82 17.57
C ILE A 292 10.14 4.45 18.23
N CYS A 293 11.26 3.77 17.94
CA CYS A 293 11.59 2.48 18.56
C CYS A 293 12.08 2.59 20.02
N LYS A 294 12.55 3.76 20.49
CA LYS A 294 13.02 3.95 21.87
C LYS A 294 11.95 4.41 22.85
N ARG A 295 10.78 4.86 22.38
CA ARG A 295 9.65 5.14 23.27
C ARG A 295 8.79 3.91 23.39
N SER A 296 8.93 3.20 24.49
CA SER A 296 7.98 2.21 24.95
C SER A 296 6.57 2.83 25.01
N LEU A 297 5.54 2.04 24.74
CA LEU A 297 4.13 2.42 24.89
C LEU A 297 3.77 2.91 26.30
N THR A 298 4.69 2.71 27.26
CA THR A 298 4.58 3.15 28.66
C THR A 298 4.92 4.64 28.91
N ASP A 299 5.49 5.34 27.93
CA ASP A 299 5.93 6.74 28.07
C ASP A 299 4.85 7.79 27.74
N PHE A 300 3.60 7.38 27.48
CA PHE A 300 2.48 8.30 27.29
C PHE A 300 1.71 8.46 28.60
N PRO A 301 1.68 9.68 29.20
CA PRO A 301 0.86 9.93 30.36
C PRO A 301 -0.62 10.05 29.96
N GLY A 302 -1.41 9.04 30.32
CA GLY A 302 -2.88 9.04 30.17
C GLY A 302 -3.45 7.66 29.90
N PRO A 303 -4.67 7.35 30.38
CA PRO A 303 -5.28 6.05 30.14
C PRO A 303 -5.59 5.88 28.65
N MET A 304 -5.03 4.82 28.05
CA MET A 304 -5.28 4.39 26.67
C MET A 304 -6.71 3.81 26.53
N THR A 305 -7.70 4.68 26.46
CA THR A 305 -9.10 4.28 26.21
C THR A 305 -9.54 4.46 24.74
N TRP A 306 -8.64 4.61 23.79
CA TRP A 306 -8.99 4.95 22.40
C TRP A 306 -8.48 3.94 21.35
N LEU A 307 -8.35 2.66 21.71
CA LEU A 307 -8.02 1.59 20.78
C LEU A 307 -9.07 0.45 20.86
N LEU A 308 -10.27 0.73 20.44
CA LEU A 308 -11.25 -0.26 19.95
C LEU A 308 -11.95 0.30 18.73
#